data_c2621f188ee02312ef35b153e82972ec
#
_entry.id   c2621f188ee02312ef35b153e82972ec
#
_cell.length_a   1.000
_cell.length_b   1.000
_cell.length_c   1.000
_cell.angle_alpha   90.00
_cell.angle_beta   90.00
_cell.angle_gamma   90.00
#
_symmetry.space_group_name_H-M   'P 1'
#
loop_
_entity.id
_entity.type
_entity.pdbx_description
1 polymer ?
#
loop_
_entity_poly.entity_id
_entity_poly.type
_entity_poly.pdbx_seq_one_letter_code
_entity_poly.pdbx_strand_id
1 'polypeptide(L)'
;MNKFGLTTEEASKALSEQGNNALTQPPRETFWDKLWENFKDPIIRILILALLVNVVFVYMGHGDWIETMGIFLAIILATFVSTYSEYSNENAFQKLQEEASRIRCKVWRDGEPVELHIDDIVVGDAVSLEAGDKVPVDGILLDGDVKLDQAALNGESKEAHKLIAPPDFTWGDGTIDFLDEHKLFRGSVVVEGQGIMQAVKIGDSSIYGQLTQELKDDERDSPLKLKLKGLAHHISQFGYAGGVLIALAVMLHKAYLYGDFGAYFANTPLLLSDLVQAVILGIIIIVMAVPEGLPLMIAIVSSLNICLLYTSDAADDR
;
A
#
# COMPACT_ATOMS: atom_id res chain seq x y z
N MET A 1 -41.65 22.00 -11.64
CA MET A 1 -40.52 21.60 -10.80
C MET A 1 -39.77 20.50 -11.58
N ASN A 2 -38.64 20.82 -12.20
CA ASN A 2 -37.82 19.79 -12.82
C ASN A 2 -37.28 18.91 -11.70
N LYS A 3 -37.70 17.64 -11.67
CA LYS A 3 -37.12 16.67 -10.75
C LYS A 3 -35.77 16.24 -11.33
N PHE A 4 -34.70 16.82 -10.82
CA PHE A 4 -33.36 16.30 -11.10
C PHE A 4 -33.15 14.98 -10.36
N GLY A 5 -32.39 14.09 -10.99
CA GLY A 5 -31.93 12.84 -10.37
C GLY A 5 -32.86 11.64 -10.57
N LEU A 6 -32.33 10.48 -10.19
CA LEU A 6 -33.00 9.20 -10.27
C LEU A 6 -33.96 8.99 -9.07
N THR A 7 -34.94 8.13 -9.26
CA THR A 7 -35.66 7.54 -8.12
C THR A 7 -34.80 6.48 -7.44
N THR A 8 -35.10 6.16 -6.19
CA THR A 8 -34.39 5.09 -5.45
C THR A 8 -34.45 3.75 -6.19
N GLU A 9 -35.56 3.43 -6.88
CA GLU A 9 -35.68 2.20 -7.67
C GLU A 9 -34.79 2.24 -8.93
N GLU A 10 -34.77 3.35 -9.66
CA GLU A 10 -33.89 3.54 -10.82
C GLU A 10 -32.43 3.49 -10.43
N ALA A 11 -32.04 4.11 -9.31
CA ALA A 11 -30.67 4.04 -8.79
C ALA A 11 -30.26 2.61 -8.41
N SER A 12 -31.16 1.85 -7.78
CA SER A 12 -30.91 0.42 -7.46
C SER A 12 -30.74 -0.44 -8.72
N LYS A 13 -31.53 -0.14 -9.77
CA LYS A 13 -31.40 -0.82 -11.06
C LYS A 13 -30.08 -0.46 -11.74
N ALA A 14 -29.70 0.81 -11.81
CA ALA A 14 -28.44 1.26 -12.37
C ALA A 14 -27.25 0.64 -11.62
N LEU A 15 -27.33 0.53 -10.28
CA LEU A 15 -26.31 -0.15 -9.47
C LEU A 15 -26.16 -1.62 -9.87
N SER A 16 -27.25 -2.34 -10.12
CA SER A 16 -27.20 -3.76 -10.50
C SER A 16 -26.69 -3.99 -11.92
N GLU A 17 -26.90 -3.04 -12.84
CA GLU A 17 -26.53 -3.15 -14.27
C GLU A 17 -25.11 -2.64 -14.55
N GLN A 18 -24.70 -1.56 -13.89
CA GLN A 18 -23.47 -0.83 -14.22
C GLN A 18 -22.47 -0.71 -13.06
N GLY A 19 -22.86 -1.19 -11.87
CA GLY A 19 -22.04 -1.08 -10.67
C GLY A 19 -22.09 0.30 -10.03
N ASN A 20 -21.13 0.55 -9.12
CA ASN A 20 -20.96 1.79 -8.39
C ASN A 20 -19.69 2.53 -8.79
N ASN A 21 -19.48 3.74 -8.24
CA ASN A 21 -18.33 4.59 -8.56
C ASN A 21 -17.04 4.20 -7.83
N ALA A 22 -17.00 3.06 -7.15
CA ALA A 22 -15.77 2.59 -6.53
C ALA A 22 -14.70 2.26 -7.58
N LEU A 23 -13.45 2.65 -7.32
CA LEU A 23 -12.31 2.24 -8.13
C LEU A 23 -11.88 0.83 -7.72
N THR A 24 -11.51 0.00 -8.70
CA THR A 24 -10.95 -1.32 -8.40
C THR A 24 -9.66 -1.19 -7.63
N GLN A 25 -9.66 -1.66 -6.39
CA GLN A 25 -8.45 -1.72 -5.58
C GLN A 25 -7.55 -2.87 -6.04
N PRO A 26 -6.22 -2.78 -5.87
CA PRO A 26 -5.33 -3.90 -6.12
C PRO A 26 -5.76 -5.11 -5.26
N PRO A 27 -5.57 -6.35 -5.75
CA PRO A 27 -5.94 -7.54 -5.00
C PRO A 27 -5.22 -7.55 -3.65
N ARG A 28 -5.97 -7.81 -2.58
CA ARG A 28 -5.41 -7.86 -1.22
C ARG A 28 -4.53 -9.10 -1.10
N GLU A 29 -3.32 -8.90 -0.62
CA GLU A 29 -2.45 -10.01 -0.27
C GLU A 29 -3.07 -10.81 0.89
N THR A 30 -3.14 -12.12 0.71
CA THR A 30 -3.63 -13.00 1.77
C THR A 30 -2.55 -13.25 2.81
N PHE A 31 -2.94 -13.69 4.01
CA PHE A 31 -1.98 -14.13 5.04
C PHE A 31 -0.98 -15.16 4.51
N TRP A 32 -1.42 -16.05 3.64
CA TRP A 32 -0.57 -17.10 3.06
C TRP A 32 0.43 -16.57 2.04
N ASP A 33 0.06 -15.54 1.28
CA ASP A 33 0.97 -14.88 0.34
C ASP A 33 2.12 -14.21 1.11
N LYS A 34 1.79 -13.46 2.17
CA LYS A 34 2.78 -12.85 3.05
C LYS A 34 3.65 -13.89 3.79
N LEU A 35 3.06 -15.00 4.20
CA LEU A 35 3.82 -16.09 4.81
C LEU A 35 4.86 -16.66 3.84
N TRP A 36 4.50 -16.88 2.58
CA TRP A 36 5.44 -17.32 1.55
C TRP A 36 6.49 -16.27 1.21
N GLU A 37 6.13 -14.99 1.25
CA GLU A 37 7.08 -13.90 1.07
C GLU A 37 8.10 -13.86 2.20
N ASN A 38 7.67 -14.01 3.44
CA ASN A 38 8.55 -14.06 4.60
C ASN A 38 9.54 -15.24 4.56
N PHE A 39 9.19 -16.38 3.96
CA PHE A 39 10.16 -17.45 3.70
C PHE A 39 11.25 -17.06 2.71
N LYS A 40 11.06 -16.01 1.91
CA LYS A 40 12.11 -15.47 1.03
C LYS A 40 13.02 -14.48 1.75
N ASP A 41 12.68 -14.06 2.98
CA ASP A 41 13.53 -13.20 3.78
C ASP A 41 14.91 -13.80 3.97
N PRO A 42 16.00 -13.06 3.73
CA PRO A 42 17.37 -13.54 3.87
C PRO A 42 17.66 -14.12 5.27
N ILE A 43 17.08 -13.53 6.31
CA ILE A 43 17.31 -13.96 7.70
C ILE A 43 16.69 -15.34 7.93
N ILE A 44 15.44 -15.53 7.51
CA ILE A 44 14.75 -16.81 7.65
C ILE A 44 15.47 -17.90 6.86
N ARG A 45 15.95 -17.58 5.65
CA ARG A 45 16.76 -18.53 4.85
C ARG A 45 18.04 -18.94 5.55
N ILE A 46 18.75 -17.99 6.21
CA ILE A 46 19.97 -18.30 6.97
C ILE A 46 19.62 -19.18 8.17
N LEU A 47 18.52 -18.90 8.89
CA LEU A 47 18.07 -19.73 10.01
C LEU A 47 17.68 -21.14 9.55
N ILE A 48 17.01 -21.26 8.41
CA ILE A 48 16.68 -22.58 7.82
C ILE A 48 17.97 -23.32 7.44
N LEU A 49 18.95 -22.63 6.86
CA LEU A 49 20.25 -23.24 6.54
C LEU A 49 20.95 -23.72 7.82
N ALA A 50 20.97 -22.92 8.88
CA ALA A 50 21.53 -23.29 10.17
C ALA A 50 20.81 -24.51 10.77
N LEU A 51 19.47 -24.55 10.67
CA LEU A 51 18.68 -25.71 11.09
C LEU A 51 19.07 -26.98 10.32
N LEU A 52 19.19 -26.89 8.98
CA LEU A 52 19.60 -28.03 8.15
C LEU A 52 20.99 -28.55 8.53
N VAL A 53 21.94 -27.64 8.75
CA VAL A 53 23.28 -28.00 9.22
C VAL A 53 23.19 -28.69 10.58
N ASN A 54 22.43 -28.17 11.52
CA ASN A 54 22.24 -28.75 12.85
C ASN A 54 21.61 -30.16 12.77
N VAL A 55 20.59 -30.36 11.93
CA VAL A 55 19.97 -31.69 11.70
C VAL A 55 21.01 -32.71 11.20
N VAL A 56 21.87 -32.33 10.26
CA VAL A 56 22.94 -33.19 9.77
C VAL A 56 23.89 -33.57 10.91
N PHE A 57 24.24 -32.62 11.78
CA PHE A 57 25.09 -32.83 12.95
C PHE A 57 24.50 -33.81 13.92
N VAL A 58 23.21 -33.66 14.25
CA VAL A 58 22.49 -34.57 15.14
C VAL A 58 22.48 -36.00 14.52
N TYR A 59 22.24 -36.11 13.20
CA TYR A 59 22.26 -37.39 12.53
C TYR A 59 23.65 -38.05 12.55
N MET A 60 24.73 -37.27 12.52
CA MET A 60 26.10 -37.73 12.66
C MET A 60 26.48 -38.09 14.12
N GLY A 61 25.59 -37.90 15.08
CA GLY A 61 25.81 -38.20 16.50
C GLY A 61 26.57 -37.13 17.29
N HIS A 62 26.67 -35.90 16.73
CA HIS A 62 27.42 -34.79 17.34
C HIS A 62 26.56 -33.65 17.84
N GLY A 63 25.25 -33.80 17.86
CA GLY A 63 24.29 -32.75 18.28
C GLY A 63 23.15 -33.28 19.14
N ASP A 64 22.33 -32.38 19.65
CA ASP A 64 21.17 -32.69 20.49
C ASP A 64 19.85 -32.40 19.72
N TRP A 65 18.94 -33.38 19.77
CA TRP A 65 17.59 -33.24 19.19
C TRP A 65 16.76 -32.14 19.86
N ILE A 66 16.97 -31.89 21.15
CA ILE A 66 16.24 -30.86 21.90
C ILE A 66 16.61 -29.47 21.37
N GLU A 67 17.90 -29.23 21.11
CA GLU A 67 18.39 -27.98 20.54
C GLU A 67 17.82 -27.76 19.13
N THR A 68 17.86 -28.80 18.29
CA THR A 68 17.32 -28.77 16.93
C THR A 68 15.83 -28.45 16.91
N MET A 69 15.05 -29.09 17.78
CA MET A 69 13.62 -28.82 17.93
C MET A 69 13.37 -27.39 18.43
N GLY A 70 14.21 -26.89 19.33
CA GLY A 70 14.15 -25.51 19.80
C GLY A 70 14.34 -24.51 18.67
N ILE A 71 15.36 -24.69 17.83
CA ILE A 71 15.61 -23.85 16.66
C ILE A 71 14.44 -23.92 15.66
N PHE A 72 13.94 -25.11 15.36
CA PHE A 72 12.79 -25.30 14.49
C PHE A 72 11.55 -24.56 14.97
N LEU A 73 11.22 -24.71 16.26
CA LEU A 73 10.07 -24.03 16.88
C LEU A 73 10.26 -22.51 16.87
N ALA A 74 11.48 -22.03 17.15
CA ALA A 74 11.80 -20.60 17.10
C ALA A 74 11.59 -20.00 15.71
N ILE A 75 12.02 -20.71 14.64
CA ILE A 75 11.81 -20.27 13.24
C ILE A 75 10.31 -20.17 12.94
N ILE A 76 9.53 -21.20 13.28
CA ILE A 76 8.08 -21.21 13.05
C ILE A 76 7.41 -20.04 13.77
N LEU A 77 7.71 -19.86 15.06
CA LEU A 77 7.12 -18.79 15.87
C LEU A 77 7.53 -17.41 15.33
N ALA A 78 8.81 -17.19 15.03
CA ALA A 78 9.29 -15.93 14.50
C ALA A 78 8.62 -15.60 13.17
N THR A 79 8.58 -16.56 12.22
CA THR A 79 7.95 -16.37 10.90
C THR A 79 6.45 -16.09 11.04
N PHE A 80 5.76 -16.85 11.91
CA PHE A 80 4.32 -16.66 12.12
C PHE A 80 4.00 -15.29 12.76
N VAL A 81 4.76 -14.90 13.79
CA VAL A 81 4.56 -13.61 14.48
C VAL A 81 4.86 -12.45 13.54
N SER A 82 5.95 -12.51 12.77
CA SER A 82 6.30 -11.49 11.76
C SER A 82 5.17 -11.36 10.72
N THR A 83 4.76 -12.48 10.11
CA THR A 83 3.68 -12.50 9.11
C THR A 83 2.36 -11.94 9.68
N TYR A 84 2.01 -12.34 10.90
CA TYR A 84 0.78 -11.85 11.53
C TYR A 84 0.84 -10.36 11.81
N SER A 85 1.99 -9.86 12.27
CA SER A 85 2.21 -8.43 12.51
C SER A 85 2.10 -7.62 11.23
N GLU A 86 2.76 -8.05 10.16
CA GLU A 86 2.71 -7.39 8.85
C GLU A 86 1.30 -7.38 8.28
N TYR A 87 0.62 -8.54 8.29
CA TYR A 87 -0.75 -8.67 7.81
C TYR A 87 -1.73 -7.79 8.59
N SER A 88 -1.57 -7.74 9.93
CA SER A 88 -2.42 -6.91 10.81
C SER A 88 -2.19 -5.42 10.57
N ASN A 89 -0.93 -5.01 10.41
CA ASN A 89 -0.55 -3.62 10.16
C ASN A 89 -1.05 -3.15 8.80
N GLU A 90 -0.92 -3.97 7.76
CA GLU A 90 -1.42 -3.69 6.41
C GLU A 90 -2.94 -3.49 6.42
N ASN A 91 -3.68 -4.39 7.07
CA ASN A 91 -5.14 -4.27 7.19
C ASN A 91 -5.56 -3.02 7.98
N ALA A 92 -4.82 -2.67 9.05
CA ALA A 92 -5.08 -1.45 9.81
C ALA A 92 -4.83 -0.19 8.96
N PHE A 93 -3.74 -0.18 8.20
CA PHE A 93 -3.41 0.92 7.29
C PHE A 93 -4.47 1.10 6.20
N GLN A 94 -4.90 0.01 5.56
CA GLN A 94 -5.93 0.05 4.53
C GLN A 94 -7.26 0.58 5.08
N LYS A 95 -7.68 0.17 6.28
CA LYS A 95 -8.88 0.71 6.93
C LYS A 95 -8.79 2.22 7.18
N LEU A 96 -7.64 2.69 7.67
CA LEU A 96 -7.40 4.13 7.86
C LEU A 96 -7.46 4.89 6.54
N GLN A 97 -6.90 4.33 5.48
CA GLN A 97 -6.93 4.91 4.15
C GLN A 97 -8.37 4.94 3.59
N GLU A 98 -9.14 3.87 3.74
CA GLU A 98 -10.56 3.82 3.37
C GLU A 98 -11.37 4.87 4.14
N GLU A 99 -11.12 5.04 5.44
CA GLU A 99 -11.79 6.05 6.26
C GLU A 99 -11.40 7.48 5.86
N ALA A 100 -10.13 7.72 5.56
CA ALA A 100 -9.65 9.02 5.11
C ALA A 100 -10.17 9.40 3.70
N SER A 101 -10.44 8.41 2.85
CA SER A 101 -10.95 8.63 1.49
C SER A 101 -12.47 8.77 1.42
N ARG A 102 -13.20 8.76 2.55
CA ARG A 102 -14.67 8.88 2.60
C ARG A 102 -15.13 10.30 2.31
N ILE A 103 -15.08 10.68 1.04
CA ILE A 103 -15.64 11.93 0.54
C ILE A 103 -17.15 11.74 0.34
N ARG A 104 -17.93 12.68 0.82
CA ARG A 104 -19.39 12.73 0.60
C ARG A 104 -19.72 13.79 -0.42
N CYS A 105 -20.80 13.59 -1.17
CA CYS A 105 -21.34 14.54 -2.11
C CYS A 105 -22.87 14.59 -2.00
N LYS A 106 -23.45 15.70 -2.42
CA LYS A 106 -24.91 15.90 -2.45
C LYS A 106 -25.44 15.38 -3.79
N VAL A 107 -26.29 14.37 -3.75
CA VAL A 107 -26.93 13.75 -4.94
C VAL A 107 -28.43 13.91 -4.84
N TRP A 108 -29.07 14.27 -5.94
CA TRP A 108 -30.53 14.38 -6.00
C TRP A 108 -31.15 13.02 -6.29
N ARG A 109 -31.93 12.51 -5.33
CA ARG A 109 -32.74 11.28 -5.49
C ARG A 109 -34.17 11.52 -4.99
N ASP A 110 -35.12 10.99 -5.69
CA ASP A 110 -36.56 11.18 -5.40
C ASP A 110 -36.99 12.67 -5.33
N GLY A 111 -36.18 13.53 -5.95
CA GLY A 111 -36.41 14.99 -5.96
C GLY A 111 -35.93 15.76 -4.73
N GLU A 112 -35.15 15.08 -3.85
CA GLU A 112 -34.53 15.68 -2.66
C GLU A 112 -33.01 15.49 -2.69
N PRO A 113 -32.22 16.46 -2.16
CA PRO A 113 -30.78 16.29 -2.03
C PRO A 113 -30.45 15.33 -0.86
N VAL A 114 -29.70 14.28 -1.16
CA VAL A 114 -29.25 13.26 -0.20
C VAL A 114 -27.72 13.26 -0.17
N GLU A 115 -27.13 13.22 1.00
CA GLU A 115 -25.69 13.03 1.13
C GLU A 115 -25.33 11.55 0.95
N LEU A 116 -24.57 11.25 -0.09
CA LEU A 116 -24.06 9.92 -0.40
C LEU A 116 -22.55 9.90 -0.35
N HIS A 117 -22.02 8.70 -0.13
CA HIS A 117 -20.61 8.44 -0.35
C HIS A 117 -20.30 8.51 -1.86
N ILE A 118 -19.17 9.09 -2.24
CA ILE A 118 -18.74 9.20 -3.65
C ILE A 118 -18.76 7.84 -4.35
N ASP A 119 -18.44 6.75 -3.64
CA ASP A 119 -18.42 5.40 -4.20
C ASP A 119 -19.84 4.84 -4.48
N ASP A 120 -20.88 5.41 -3.86
CA ASP A 120 -22.28 4.97 -4.00
C ASP A 120 -23.03 5.68 -5.15
N ILE A 121 -22.35 6.54 -5.89
CA ILE A 121 -22.88 7.19 -7.08
C ILE A 121 -23.05 6.16 -8.18
N VAL A 122 -24.18 6.24 -8.90
CA VAL A 122 -24.49 5.41 -10.06
C VAL A 122 -24.65 6.26 -11.33
N VAL A 123 -24.57 5.64 -12.48
CA VAL A 123 -24.80 6.32 -13.76
C VAL A 123 -26.24 6.88 -13.80
N GLY A 124 -26.37 8.13 -14.20
CA GLY A 124 -27.63 8.86 -14.24
C GLY A 124 -27.93 9.68 -12.98
N ASP A 125 -27.20 9.50 -11.89
CA ASP A 125 -27.34 10.34 -10.69
C ASP A 125 -27.07 11.82 -11.03
N ALA A 126 -27.84 12.72 -10.43
CA ALA A 126 -27.64 14.16 -10.50
C ALA A 126 -26.88 14.64 -9.27
N VAL A 127 -25.67 15.14 -9.44
CA VAL A 127 -24.77 15.55 -8.35
C VAL A 127 -24.70 17.07 -8.30
N SER A 128 -24.89 17.66 -7.11
CA SER A 128 -24.66 19.08 -6.88
C SER A 128 -23.17 19.36 -6.75
N LEU A 129 -22.71 20.42 -7.41
CA LEU A 129 -21.36 20.94 -7.35
C LEU A 129 -21.37 22.39 -6.85
N GLU A 130 -20.50 22.70 -5.90
CA GLU A 130 -20.25 24.03 -5.36
C GLU A 130 -18.75 24.36 -5.44
N ALA A 131 -18.38 25.63 -5.38
CA ALA A 131 -16.96 26.03 -5.38
C ALA A 131 -16.21 25.38 -4.20
N GLY A 132 -15.05 24.77 -4.48
CA GLY A 132 -14.27 23.97 -3.54
C GLY A 132 -14.50 22.45 -3.69
N ASP A 133 -15.59 22.02 -4.33
CA ASP A 133 -15.89 20.60 -4.50
C ASP A 133 -14.97 19.96 -5.54
N LYS A 134 -14.65 18.67 -5.31
CA LYS A 134 -14.07 17.81 -6.34
C LYS A 134 -15.17 17.11 -7.13
N VAL A 135 -15.07 17.16 -8.45
CA VAL A 135 -15.98 16.46 -9.36
C VAL A 135 -15.86 14.94 -9.09
N PRO A 136 -16.94 14.26 -8.65
CA PRO A 136 -16.86 12.89 -8.15
C PRO A 136 -16.89 11.83 -9.26
N VAL A 137 -17.41 12.16 -10.43
CA VAL A 137 -17.63 11.25 -11.58
C VAL A 137 -17.42 11.99 -12.89
N ASP A 138 -17.26 11.26 -14.01
CA ASP A 138 -17.34 11.91 -15.32
C ASP A 138 -18.80 12.13 -15.71
N GLY A 139 -19.11 13.31 -16.20
CA GLY A 139 -20.50 13.65 -16.52
C GLY A 139 -20.66 14.95 -17.29
N ILE A 140 -21.91 15.35 -17.44
CA ILE A 140 -22.33 16.56 -18.16
C ILE A 140 -23.06 17.52 -17.23
N LEU A 141 -22.94 18.81 -17.47
CA LEU A 141 -23.66 19.83 -16.72
C LEU A 141 -25.13 19.90 -17.17
N LEU A 142 -26.06 19.73 -16.24
CA LEU A 142 -27.51 19.83 -16.48
C LEU A 142 -28.04 21.24 -16.19
N ASP A 143 -27.48 21.91 -15.17
CA ASP A 143 -27.91 23.21 -14.73
C ASP A 143 -26.73 23.96 -14.08
N GLY A 144 -26.72 25.29 -14.16
CA GLY A 144 -25.70 26.14 -13.58
C GLY A 144 -24.55 26.45 -14.52
N ASP A 145 -23.45 26.88 -13.94
CA ASP A 145 -22.24 27.35 -14.61
C ASP A 145 -21.06 27.12 -13.64
N VAL A 146 -20.02 26.45 -14.09
CA VAL A 146 -18.85 26.10 -13.26
C VAL A 146 -17.55 26.31 -14.01
N LYS A 147 -16.52 26.81 -13.31
CA LYS A 147 -15.14 26.80 -13.76
C LYS A 147 -14.37 25.72 -13.01
N LEU A 148 -13.67 24.90 -13.74
CA LEU A 148 -12.94 23.75 -13.23
C LEU A 148 -11.43 23.93 -13.38
N ASP A 149 -10.68 23.64 -12.32
CA ASP A 149 -9.26 23.35 -12.41
C ASP A 149 -9.10 21.86 -12.77
N GLN A 150 -8.45 21.61 -13.90
CA GLN A 150 -8.19 20.27 -14.44
C GLN A 150 -6.70 19.91 -14.43
N ALA A 151 -5.85 20.69 -13.76
CA ALA A 151 -4.40 20.51 -13.75
C ALA A 151 -3.98 19.12 -13.27
N ALA A 152 -4.76 18.51 -12.37
CA ALA A 152 -4.50 17.14 -11.90
C ALA A 152 -4.67 16.05 -12.98
N LEU A 153 -5.39 16.35 -14.07
CA LEU A 153 -5.69 15.39 -15.15
C LEU A 153 -4.84 15.62 -16.40
N ASN A 154 -4.69 16.88 -16.81
CA ASN A 154 -4.00 17.26 -18.04
C ASN A 154 -2.70 18.03 -17.83
N GLY A 155 -2.36 18.40 -16.60
CA GLY A 155 -1.17 19.19 -16.27
C GLY A 155 -1.27 20.69 -16.61
N GLU A 156 -2.41 21.16 -17.14
CA GLU A 156 -2.60 22.55 -17.52
C GLU A 156 -3.27 23.36 -16.39
N SER A 157 -2.65 24.45 -15.96
CA SER A 157 -3.17 25.33 -14.89
C SER A 157 -4.27 26.28 -15.36
N LYS A 158 -4.76 26.17 -16.59
CA LYS A 158 -5.82 27.03 -17.12
C LYS A 158 -7.17 26.48 -16.72
N GLU A 159 -7.96 27.32 -16.05
CA GLU A 159 -9.35 26.99 -15.69
C GLU A 159 -10.20 26.73 -16.95
N ALA A 160 -10.99 25.66 -16.91
CA ALA A 160 -11.91 25.28 -17.97
C ALA A 160 -13.34 25.70 -17.59
N HIS A 161 -13.92 26.61 -18.39
CA HIS A 161 -15.33 27.01 -18.21
C HIS A 161 -16.24 25.93 -18.80
N LYS A 162 -17.21 25.46 -18.02
CA LYS A 162 -18.13 24.38 -18.40
C LYS A 162 -19.55 24.92 -18.49
N LEU A 163 -20.21 24.56 -19.59
CA LEU A 163 -21.55 25.01 -19.94
C LEU A 163 -22.54 23.86 -19.93
N ILE A 164 -23.83 24.19 -19.79
CA ILE A 164 -24.92 23.21 -19.85
C ILE A 164 -24.86 22.45 -21.17
N ALA A 165 -24.92 21.12 -21.10
CA ALA A 165 -24.90 20.26 -22.28
C ALA A 165 -26.23 20.41 -23.07
N PRO A 166 -26.18 20.54 -24.41
CA PRO A 166 -27.40 20.56 -25.22
C PRO A 166 -28.15 19.21 -25.11
N PRO A 167 -29.48 19.20 -25.34
CA PRO A 167 -30.29 17.99 -25.13
C PRO A 167 -29.90 16.80 -26.01
N ASP A 168 -29.25 17.05 -27.14
CA ASP A 168 -28.76 16.07 -28.08
C ASP A 168 -27.28 15.70 -27.88
N PHE A 169 -26.68 16.20 -26.81
CA PHE A 169 -25.28 15.90 -26.50
C PHE A 169 -25.11 14.44 -26.13
N THR A 170 -24.14 13.80 -26.77
CA THR A 170 -23.70 12.43 -26.45
C THR A 170 -22.26 12.44 -26.00
N TRP A 171 -21.94 11.73 -24.93
CA TRP A 171 -20.59 11.71 -24.36
C TRP A 171 -19.52 11.29 -25.37
N GLY A 172 -19.84 10.33 -26.26
CA GLY A 172 -18.91 9.79 -27.26
C GLY A 172 -17.74 9.00 -26.62
N ASP A 173 -17.27 7.98 -27.33
CA ASP A 173 -16.12 7.17 -26.90
C ASP A 173 -14.82 7.51 -27.65
N GLY A 174 -14.73 8.73 -28.20
CA GLY A 174 -13.57 9.23 -28.95
C GLY A 174 -12.39 9.63 -28.07
N THR A 175 -11.41 10.30 -28.69
CA THR A 175 -10.27 10.89 -27.98
C THR A 175 -10.74 11.80 -26.85
N ILE A 176 -10.06 11.70 -25.70
CA ILE A 176 -10.33 12.51 -24.53
C ILE A 176 -10.00 13.96 -24.87
N ASP A 177 -11.02 14.82 -24.84
CA ASP A 177 -10.86 16.27 -24.98
C ASP A 177 -11.23 16.94 -23.65
N PHE A 178 -10.22 17.34 -22.88
CA PHE A 178 -10.39 18.04 -21.62
C PHE A 178 -10.91 19.50 -21.81
N LEU A 179 -10.82 20.03 -23.03
CA LEU A 179 -11.27 21.36 -23.36
C LEU A 179 -12.75 21.40 -23.76
N ASP A 180 -13.40 20.23 -23.94
CA ASP A 180 -14.84 20.17 -24.23
C ASP A 180 -15.65 20.90 -23.14
N GLU A 181 -16.40 21.90 -23.54
CA GLU A 181 -17.15 22.79 -22.61
C GLU A 181 -18.31 22.09 -21.92
N HIS A 182 -18.72 20.91 -22.37
CA HIS A 182 -19.86 20.16 -21.83
C HIS A 182 -19.46 18.98 -20.96
N LYS A 183 -18.17 18.58 -20.97
CA LYS A 183 -17.67 17.42 -20.22
C LYS A 183 -17.03 17.83 -18.91
N LEU A 184 -17.47 17.24 -17.81
CA LEU A 184 -16.85 17.33 -16.51
C LEU A 184 -16.14 16.02 -16.21
N PHE A 185 -14.92 16.12 -15.68
CA PHE A 185 -14.06 14.93 -15.46
C PHE A 185 -13.83 14.73 -13.98
N ARG A 186 -13.92 13.47 -13.55
CA ARG A 186 -13.64 13.06 -12.17
C ARG A 186 -12.24 13.54 -11.73
N GLY A 187 -12.15 14.14 -10.54
CA GLY A 187 -10.90 14.62 -9.96
C GLY A 187 -10.57 16.07 -10.26
N SER A 188 -11.32 16.74 -11.16
CA SER A 188 -11.27 18.20 -11.31
C SER A 188 -11.80 18.90 -10.08
N VAL A 189 -11.35 20.12 -9.81
CA VAL A 189 -11.82 20.94 -8.67
C VAL A 189 -12.67 22.12 -9.20
N VAL A 190 -13.82 22.36 -8.60
CA VAL A 190 -14.66 23.52 -8.91
C VAL A 190 -14.02 24.75 -8.28
N VAL A 191 -13.52 25.66 -9.12
CA VAL A 191 -12.89 26.92 -8.64
C VAL A 191 -13.93 28.00 -8.42
N GLU A 192 -14.91 28.10 -9.32
CA GLU A 192 -15.93 29.15 -9.28
C GLU A 192 -17.27 28.61 -9.82
N GLY A 193 -18.36 29.11 -9.30
CA GLY A 193 -19.71 28.78 -9.74
C GLY A 193 -20.35 27.65 -8.95
N GLN A 194 -21.52 27.22 -9.42
CA GLN A 194 -22.29 26.12 -8.87
C GLN A 194 -23.14 25.48 -9.97
N GLY A 195 -23.43 24.20 -9.85
CA GLY A 195 -24.24 23.53 -10.84
C GLY A 195 -24.70 22.14 -10.43
N ILE A 196 -25.52 21.54 -11.29
CA ILE A 196 -25.96 20.15 -11.16
C ILE A 196 -25.43 19.39 -12.36
N MET A 197 -24.64 18.35 -12.12
CA MET A 197 -24.11 17.47 -13.15
C MET A 197 -24.84 16.13 -13.16
N GLN A 198 -24.91 15.49 -14.32
CA GLN A 198 -25.37 14.10 -14.44
C GLN A 198 -24.17 13.17 -14.59
N ALA A 199 -24.13 12.11 -13.81
CA ALA A 199 -23.13 11.05 -13.91
C ALA A 199 -23.31 10.25 -15.19
N VAL A 200 -22.21 10.12 -15.99
CA VAL A 200 -22.21 9.38 -17.27
C VAL A 200 -21.25 8.21 -17.21
N LYS A 201 -20.04 8.41 -16.69
CA LYS A 201 -19.05 7.34 -16.47
C LYS A 201 -18.59 7.34 -15.02
N ILE A 202 -18.52 6.15 -14.44
CA ILE A 202 -18.24 5.95 -13.02
C ILE A 202 -17.11 4.94 -12.81
N GLY A 203 -16.52 4.92 -11.64
CA GLY A 203 -15.50 3.95 -11.24
C GLY A 203 -14.36 3.85 -12.24
N ASP A 204 -14.00 2.64 -12.60
CA ASP A 204 -12.91 2.34 -13.55
C ASP A 204 -13.21 2.79 -14.99
N SER A 205 -14.49 3.00 -15.33
CA SER A 205 -14.86 3.52 -16.66
C SER A 205 -14.66 5.02 -16.80
N SER A 206 -14.49 5.75 -15.68
CA SER A 206 -14.12 7.16 -15.69
C SER A 206 -12.70 7.35 -16.25
N ILE A 207 -12.41 8.53 -16.78
CA ILE A 207 -11.05 8.85 -17.28
C ILE A 207 -10.03 8.76 -16.15
N TYR A 208 -10.38 9.26 -14.97
CA TYR A 208 -9.53 9.13 -13.79
C TYR A 208 -9.28 7.65 -13.41
N GLY A 209 -10.30 6.80 -13.50
CA GLY A 209 -10.19 5.35 -13.27
C GLY A 209 -9.23 4.69 -14.27
N GLN A 210 -9.35 5.01 -15.56
CA GLN A 210 -8.46 4.49 -16.62
C GLN A 210 -7.01 4.93 -16.40
N LEU A 211 -6.77 6.21 -16.12
CA LEU A 211 -5.43 6.73 -15.80
C LEU A 211 -4.84 6.05 -14.56
N THR A 212 -5.66 5.82 -13.54
CA THR A 212 -5.21 5.13 -12.33
C THR A 212 -4.84 3.67 -12.60
N GLN A 213 -5.55 2.98 -13.49
CA GLN A 213 -5.21 1.61 -13.88
C GLN A 213 -3.90 1.55 -14.67
N GLU A 214 -3.68 2.46 -15.61
CA GLU A 214 -2.43 2.55 -16.39
C GLU A 214 -1.21 2.83 -15.47
N LEU A 215 -1.40 3.63 -14.42
CA LEU A 215 -0.34 3.95 -13.45
C LEU A 215 -0.05 2.84 -12.42
N LYS A 216 -0.95 1.86 -12.25
CA LYS A 216 -0.75 0.74 -11.31
C LYS A 216 0.45 -0.14 -11.66
N ASP A 217 0.80 -0.25 -12.93
CA ASP A 217 1.95 -1.04 -13.40
C ASP A 217 3.31 -0.39 -13.03
N ASP A 218 3.33 0.85 -12.55
CA ASP A 218 4.54 1.63 -12.27
C ASP A 218 4.52 2.19 -10.82
N GLU A 219 4.22 1.33 -9.82
CA GLU A 219 4.31 1.71 -8.39
C GLU A 219 5.74 2.08 -8.01
N ARG A 220 6.09 3.35 -8.20
CA ARG A 220 7.37 3.89 -7.73
C ARG A 220 7.31 4.11 -6.23
N ASP A 221 8.18 3.39 -5.51
CA ASP A 221 8.37 3.64 -4.08
C ASP A 221 8.60 5.14 -3.81
N SER A 222 7.93 5.70 -2.81
CA SER A 222 8.12 7.11 -2.44
C SER A 222 9.58 7.40 -2.09
N PRO A 223 10.09 8.63 -2.31
CA PRO A 223 11.47 9.00 -1.99
C PRO A 223 11.83 8.74 -0.52
N LEU A 224 10.88 8.87 0.39
CA LEU A 224 11.03 8.55 1.81
C LEU A 224 11.23 7.05 2.01
N LYS A 225 10.39 6.22 1.37
CA LYS A 225 10.46 4.76 1.43
C LYS A 225 11.80 4.25 0.89
N LEU A 226 12.29 4.83 -0.21
CA LEU A 226 13.60 4.51 -0.78
C LEU A 226 14.76 4.85 0.18
N LYS A 227 14.71 6.03 0.82
CA LYS A 227 15.74 6.43 1.81
C LYS A 227 15.71 5.52 3.04
N LEU A 228 14.54 5.16 3.53
CA LEU A 228 14.40 4.25 4.68
C LEU A 228 14.85 2.83 4.33
N LYS A 229 14.53 2.32 3.14
CA LYS A 229 15.09 1.06 2.63
C LYS A 229 16.62 1.10 2.55
N GLY A 230 17.19 2.23 2.08
CA GLY A 230 18.63 2.44 2.05
C GLY A 230 19.25 2.41 3.44
N LEU A 231 18.64 3.08 4.42
CA LEU A 231 19.10 3.07 5.82
C LEU A 231 19.05 1.65 6.42
N ALA A 232 17.94 0.94 6.21
CA ALA A 232 17.81 -0.46 6.63
C ALA A 232 18.90 -1.36 6.04
N HIS A 233 19.18 -1.18 4.75
CA HIS A 233 20.24 -1.92 4.06
C HIS A 233 21.62 -1.68 4.70
N HIS A 234 21.97 -0.42 4.99
CA HIS A 234 23.24 -0.11 5.67
C HIS A 234 23.32 -0.71 7.09
N ILE A 235 22.23 -0.61 7.87
CA ILE A 235 22.18 -1.22 9.21
C ILE A 235 22.37 -2.74 9.11
N SER A 236 21.70 -3.39 8.15
CA SER A 236 21.85 -4.82 7.92
C SER A 236 23.29 -5.20 7.51
N GLN A 237 23.96 -4.40 6.68
CA GLN A 237 25.38 -4.62 6.34
C GLN A 237 26.27 -4.59 7.58
N PHE A 238 26.07 -3.63 8.50
CA PHE A 238 26.79 -3.60 9.78
C PHE A 238 26.47 -4.84 10.64
N GLY A 239 25.23 -5.27 10.66
CA GLY A 239 24.81 -6.51 11.33
C GLY A 239 25.53 -7.76 10.76
N TYR A 240 25.56 -7.89 9.43
CA TYR A 240 26.28 -8.99 8.78
C TYR A 240 27.79 -8.97 9.08
N ALA A 241 28.42 -7.81 8.98
CA ALA A 241 29.83 -7.65 9.31
C ALA A 241 30.11 -7.99 10.79
N GLY A 242 29.27 -7.50 11.71
CA GLY A 242 29.34 -7.80 13.14
C GLY A 242 29.16 -9.30 13.45
N GLY A 243 28.19 -9.95 12.82
CA GLY A 243 27.94 -11.38 12.97
C GLY A 243 29.13 -12.24 12.51
N VAL A 244 29.73 -11.90 11.36
CA VAL A 244 30.93 -12.60 10.87
C VAL A 244 32.14 -12.37 11.82
N LEU A 245 32.35 -11.14 12.27
CA LEU A 245 33.45 -10.81 13.20
C LEU A 245 33.30 -11.57 14.51
N ILE A 246 32.10 -11.67 15.07
CA ILE A 246 31.86 -12.41 16.31
C ILE A 246 32.04 -13.91 16.10
N ALA A 247 31.54 -14.48 14.99
CA ALA A 247 31.78 -15.88 14.66
C ALA A 247 33.27 -16.20 14.60
N LEU A 248 34.04 -15.36 13.91
CA LEU A 248 35.52 -15.50 13.84
C LEU A 248 36.17 -15.35 15.22
N ALA A 249 35.75 -14.37 16.02
CA ALA A 249 36.31 -14.16 17.36
C ALA A 249 36.04 -15.38 18.29
N VAL A 250 34.83 -15.96 18.21
CA VAL A 250 34.50 -17.18 18.97
C VAL A 250 35.39 -18.37 18.54
N MET A 251 35.55 -18.57 17.24
CA MET A 251 36.43 -19.64 16.70
C MET A 251 37.88 -19.44 17.17
N LEU A 252 38.40 -18.23 17.06
CA LEU A 252 39.76 -17.91 17.53
C LEU A 252 39.92 -18.12 19.03
N HIS A 253 38.92 -17.68 19.81
CA HIS A 253 38.94 -17.87 21.26
C HIS A 253 38.93 -19.35 21.66
N LYS A 254 38.11 -20.19 21.00
CA LYS A 254 38.09 -21.62 21.25
C LYS A 254 39.40 -22.29 20.86
N ALA A 255 39.99 -21.91 19.70
CA ALA A 255 41.30 -22.41 19.27
C ALA A 255 42.40 -22.00 20.26
N TYR A 256 42.37 -20.79 20.81
CA TYR A 256 43.29 -20.33 21.85
C TYR A 256 43.15 -21.12 23.15
N LEU A 257 41.92 -21.43 23.61
CA LEU A 257 41.67 -22.25 24.83
C LEU A 257 42.13 -23.68 24.64
N TYR A 258 42.12 -24.22 23.43
CA TYR A 258 42.58 -25.56 23.15
C TYR A 258 44.11 -25.70 23.29
N GLY A 259 44.84 -24.58 23.17
CA GLY A 259 46.27 -24.47 23.45
C GLY A 259 47.20 -24.86 22.28
N ASP A 260 46.74 -25.64 21.33
CA ASP A 260 47.49 -26.03 20.10
C ASP A 260 46.58 -25.81 18.87
N PHE A 261 46.88 -24.74 18.12
CA PHE A 261 46.13 -24.41 16.90
C PHE A 261 46.14 -25.51 15.85
N GLY A 262 47.32 -26.18 15.68
CA GLY A 262 47.44 -27.25 14.70
C GLY A 262 46.57 -28.47 15.02
N ALA A 263 46.61 -28.91 16.27
CA ALA A 263 45.78 -30.00 16.77
C ALA A 263 44.29 -29.66 16.78
N TYR A 264 43.91 -28.38 17.07
CA TYR A 264 42.54 -27.94 17.03
C TYR A 264 41.96 -28.03 15.62
N PHE A 265 42.66 -27.51 14.60
CA PHE A 265 42.19 -27.56 13.20
C PHE A 265 42.26 -28.96 12.60
N ALA A 266 43.08 -29.85 13.13
CA ALA A 266 43.14 -31.27 12.73
C ALA A 266 41.96 -32.08 13.30
N ASN A 267 41.36 -31.63 14.41
CA ASN A 267 40.22 -32.32 15.04
C ASN A 267 38.89 -31.91 14.39
N THR A 268 38.60 -32.55 13.25
CA THR A 268 37.43 -32.26 12.42
C THR A 268 36.08 -32.25 13.18
N PRO A 269 35.75 -33.22 14.10
CA PRO A 269 34.48 -33.19 14.82
C PRO A 269 34.34 -31.99 15.78
N LEU A 270 35.42 -31.65 16.51
CA LEU A 270 35.45 -30.52 17.42
C LEU A 270 35.34 -29.20 16.65
N LEU A 271 36.15 -29.03 15.60
CA LEU A 271 36.14 -27.85 14.73
C LEU A 271 34.74 -27.59 14.16
N LEU A 272 34.06 -28.64 13.72
CA LEU A 272 32.77 -28.57 13.09
C LEU A 272 31.69 -28.18 14.11
N SER A 273 31.70 -28.76 15.34
CA SER A 273 30.80 -28.37 16.43
C SER A 273 30.98 -26.89 16.82
N ASP A 274 32.22 -26.46 16.98
CA ASP A 274 32.53 -25.07 17.32
C ASP A 274 32.16 -24.07 16.21
N LEU A 275 32.32 -24.46 14.95
CA LEU A 275 31.91 -23.69 13.79
C LEU A 275 30.39 -23.49 13.80
N VAL A 276 29.60 -24.53 14.06
CA VAL A 276 28.13 -24.39 14.14
C VAL A 276 27.72 -23.46 15.26
N GLN A 277 28.30 -23.58 16.45
CA GLN A 277 28.02 -22.68 17.55
C GLN A 277 28.40 -21.23 17.21
N ALA A 278 29.54 -21.00 16.59
CA ALA A 278 29.98 -19.67 16.17
C ALA A 278 29.04 -19.08 15.11
N VAL A 279 28.58 -19.88 14.15
CA VAL A 279 27.63 -19.46 13.13
C VAL A 279 26.27 -19.11 13.75
N ILE A 280 25.75 -19.94 14.66
CA ILE A 280 24.49 -19.65 15.37
C ILE A 280 24.59 -18.33 16.12
N LEU A 281 25.70 -18.10 16.85
CA LEU A 281 25.89 -16.84 17.56
C LEU A 281 25.98 -15.64 16.62
N GLY A 282 26.69 -15.79 15.48
CA GLY A 282 26.74 -14.79 14.43
C GLY A 282 25.36 -14.45 13.86
N ILE A 283 24.52 -15.45 13.62
CA ILE A 283 23.15 -15.29 13.14
C ILE A 283 22.28 -14.51 14.18
N ILE A 284 22.41 -14.85 15.47
CA ILE A 284 21.68 -14.14 16.53
C ILE A 284 22.02 -12.63 16.48
N ILE A 285 23.28 -12.28 16.31
CA ILE A 285 23.72 -10.88 16.21
C ILE A 285 23.14 -10.20 14.95
N ILE A 286 23.14 -10.91 13.82
CA ILE A 286 22.56 -10.40 12.57
C ILE A 286 21.06 -10.10 12.76
N VAL A 287 20.32 -11.03 13.33
CA VAL A 287 18.88 -10.88 13.60
C VAL A 287 18.60 -9.69 14.54
N MET A 288 19.39 -9.54 15.60
CA MET A 288 19.26 -8.41 16.53
C MET A 288 19.59 -7.04 15.89
N ALA A 289 20.43 -7.02 14.86
CA ALA A 289 20.81 -5.78 14.17
C ALA A 289 19.78 -5.33 13.14
N VAL A 290 18.89 -6.22 12.67
CA VAL A 290 17.88 -5.86 11.67
C VAL A 290 16.73 -5.12 12.35
N PRO A 291 16.39 -3.89 11.89
CA PRO A 291 15.31 -3.11 12.49
C PRO A 291 13.94 -3.64 12.01
N GLU A 292 13.39 -4.63 12.69
CA GLU A 292 12.07 -5.22 12.37
C GLU A 292 10.90 -4.22 12.42
N GLY A 293 11.06 -3.11 13.17
CA GLY A 293 10.06 -2.05 13.24
C GLY A 293 10.05 -1.06 12.08
N LEU A 294 10.96 -1.18 11.12
CA LEU A 294 11.13 -0.19 10.05
C LEU A 294 9.95 -0.17 9.05
N PRO A 295 9.36 -1.30 8.62
CA PRO A 295 8.15 -1.31 7.82
C PRO A 295 6.96 -0.65 8.52
N LEU A 296 6.79 -0.92 9.82
CA LEU A 296 5.75 -0.30 10.64
C LEU A 296 5.94 1.22 10.76
N MET A 297 7.17 1.67 10.99
CA MET A 297 7.49 3.10 11.05
C MET A 297 7.21 3.80 9.71
N ILE A 298 7.51 3.16 8.58
CA ILE A 298 7.18 3.69 7.25
C ILE A 298 5.68 3.86 7.09
N ALA A 299 4.89 2.86 7.47
CA ALA A 299 3.43 2.92 7.40
C ALA A 299 2.86 4.04 8.29
N ILE A 300 3.33 4.16 9.54
CA ILE A 300 2.90 5.20 10.49
C ILE A 300 3.27 6.60 9.98
N VAL A 301 4.51 6.81 9.54
CA VAL A 301 4.98 8.13 9.05
C VAL A 301 4.24 8.52 7.77
N SER A 302 3.97 7.58 6.86
CA SER A 302 3.18 7.84 5.66
C SER A 302 1.74 8.23 6.01
N SER A 303 1.12 7.54 6.95
CA SER A 303 -0.23 7.85 7.43
C SER A 303 -0.30 9.21 8.12
N LEU A 304 0.66 9.55 8.98
CA LEU A 304 0.75 10.85 9.65
C LEU A 304 0.97 11.99 8.64
N ASN A 305 1.80 11.80 7.61
CA ASN A 305 2.01 12.81 6.59
C ASN A 305 0.75 13.06 5.76
N ILE A 306 -0.01 12.03 5.42
CA ILE A 306 -1.30 12.16 4.76
C ILE A 306 -2.27 12.95 5.66
N CYS A 307 -2.35 12.62 6.95
CA CYS A 307 -3.21 13.30 7.91
C CYS A 307 -2.82 14.78 8.10
N LEU A 308 -1.51 15.09 8.13
CA LEU A 308 -0.99 16.46 8.25
C LEU A 308 -1.26 17.30 6.99
N LEU A 309 -1.16 16.72 5.79
CA LEU A 309 -1.52 17.40 4.55
C LEU A 309 -2.99 17.75 4.53
N TYR A 310 -3.88 16.85 4.93
CA TYR A 310 -5.31 17.12 5.03
C TYR A 310 -5.67 18.20 6.08
N THR A 311 -4.94 18.26 7.20
CA THR A 311 -5.18 19.25 8.25
C THR A 311 -4.58 20.62 7.93
N SER A 312 -3.47 20.68 7.17
CA SER A 312 -2.87 21.95 6.75
C SER A 312 -3.67 22.61 5.62
N ASP A 313 -4.16 21.85 4.64
CA ASP A 313 -5.09 22.36 3.62
C ASP A 313 -6.38 22.94 4.26
N ALA A 314 -6.94 22.23 5.24
CA ALA A 314 -8.11 22.71 5.96
C ALA A 314 -7.85 23.93 6.88
N ALA A 315 -6.58 24.28 7.16
CA ALA A 315 -6.21 25.44 7.96
C ALA A 315 -5.90 26.68 7.10
N ASP A 316 -5.48 26.52 5.86
CA ASP A 316 -5.28 27.62 4.89
C ASP A 316 -6.61 28.12 4.29
N ASP A 317 -7.69 27.33 4.40
CA ASP A 317 -9.05 27.68 3.97
C ASP A 317 -9.87 28.45 5.04
N ARG A 318 -9.21 29.08 6.06
CA ARG A 318 -9.88 29.93 7.06
C ARG A 318 -9.39 31.36 7.04
#